data_d0d796dfcb0b1ee9b5815d99295819f7
#
_entry.id   d0d796dfcb0b1ee9b5815d99295819f7
#
_cell.length_a   1.000
_cell.length_b   1.000
_cell.length_c   1.000
_cell.angle_alpha   90.00
_cell.angle_beta   90.00
_cell.angle_gamma   90.00
#
_symmetry.space_group_name_H-M   'P 1'
#
loop_
_entity.id
_entity.type
_entity.pdbx_description
1 polymer ?
#
loop_
_entity_poly.entity_id
_entity_poly.type
_entity_poly.pdbx_seq_one_letter_code
_entity_poly.pdbx_strand_id
1 'polypeptide(L)'
;AFSTVMACSTSMIGAIEAAGMIDGDAYNLALVGGVDSLSRVQIGLGQKLSDWLRKFQQARSLGQKIDQVTHVQLRDIRLWIPAIANRTTGLSMGEHTEITAKEWQIGRPEQDEIALQSHRNAVAGWDKGFFDDLVIEVAGTRRDTIPRKDTSLEKLAKLPPTFDRTSGKGTLTAGNSSPLTDGAAGIWVGSSKR
;
A
#
# COMPACT_ATOMS: atom_id res chain seq x y z
N ALA A 1 -13.42 -1.58 21.73
CA ALA A 1 -12.61 -1.43 20.51
C ALA A 1 -13.33 -2.12 19.34
N PHE A 2 -13.23 -1.56 18.16
CA PHE A 2 -13.76 -2.14 16.92
C PHE A 2 -12.77 -1.87 15.77
N SER A 3 -12.96 -2.53 14.64
CA SER A 3 -12.15 -2.35 13.45
C SER A 3 -13.06 -1.99 12.28
N THR A 4 -12.57 -1.10 11.42
CA THR A 4 -13.22 -0.75 10.15
C THR A 4 -12.28 -1.01 8.99
N VAL A 5 -12.81 -1.24 7.80
CA VAL A 5 -12.01 -1.49 6.59
C VAL A 5 -12.64 -0.79 5.39
N MET A 6 -11.90 0.15 4.81
CA MET A 6 -12.25 0.86 3.58
C MET A 6 -11.00 1.13 2.73
N ALA A 7 -10.21 0.11 2.49
CA ALA A 7 -8.93 0.23 1.76
C ALA A 7 -8.10 1.44 2.23
N CYS A 8 -7.62 2.27 1.32
CA CYS A 8 -6.77 3.43 1.65
C CYS A 8 -7.47 4.50 2.51
N SER A 9 -8.81 4.52 2.56
CA SER A 9 -9.61 5.47 3.36
C SER A 9 -9.91 4.97 4.77
N THR A 10 -9.43 3.80 5.16
CA THR A 10 -9.76 3.15 6.44
C THR A 10 -9.49 4.06 7.64
N SER A 11 -8.32 4.71 7.69
CA SER A 11 -7.96 5.58 8.83
C SER A 11 -8.87 6.81 8.94
N MET A 12 -9.27 7.40 7.80
CA MET A 12 -10.21 8.53 7.79
C MET A 12 -11.59 8.11 8.29
N ILE A 13 -12.10 6.97 7.85
CA ILE A 13 -13.38 6.44 8.33
C ILE A 13 -13.31 6.15 9.83
N GLY A 14 -12.24 5.53 10.31
CA GLY A 14 -12.04 5.31 11.73
C GLY A 14 -12.06 6.61 12.56
N ALA A 15 -11.48 7.69 12.04
CA ALA A 15 -11.54 9.00 12.70
C ALA A 15 -12.95 9.60 12.70
N ILE A 16 -13.69 9.49 11.60
CA ILE A 16 -15.08 9.96 11.48
C ILE A 16 -16.00 9.18 12.44
N GLU A 17 -15.86 7.86 12.49
CA GLU A 17 -16.63 7.00 13.39
C GLU A 17 -16.33 7.32 14.86
N ALA A 18 -15.05 7.51 15.23
CA ALA A 18 -14.66 7.92 16.57
C ALA A 18 -15.21 9.30 16.96
N ALA A 19 -15.18 10.27 16.04
CA ALA A 19 -15.77 11.58 16.25
C ALA A 19 -17.28 11.50 16.48
N GLY A 20 -18.01 10.73 15.65
CA GLY A 20 -19.45 10.52 15.81
C GLY A 20 -19.82 9.87 17.14
N MET A 21 -19.01 8.93 17.64
CA MET A 21 -19.23 8.32 18.96
C MET A 21 -18.93 9.29 20.12
N ILE A 22 -17.97 10.18 19.95
CA ILE A 22 -17.67 11.25 20.94
C ILE A 22 -18.80 12.29 20.95
N ASP A 23 -19.29 12.71 19.78
CA ASP A 23 -20.41 13.64 19.68
C ASP A 23 -21.71 13.05 20.27
N GLY A 24 -21.89 11.74 20.17
CA GLY A 24 -22.97 10.98 20.78
C GLY A 24 -22.76 10.65 22.27
N ASP A 25 -21.78 11.27 22.93
CA ASP A 25 -21.42 11.10 24.35
C ASP A 25 -21.12 9.64 24.76
N ALA A 26 -20.71 8.77 23.80
CA ALA A 26 -20.32 7.40 24.12
C ALA A 26 -18.97 7.33 24.88
N TYR A 27 -18.03 8.21 24.54
CA TYR A 27 -16.77 8.44 25.25
C TYR A 27 -16.18 9.81 24.91
N ASN A 28 -15.20 10.27 25.73
CA ASN A 28 -14.61 11.60 25.59
C ASN A 28 -13.28 11.60 24.83
N LEU A 29 -12.66 10.44 24.66
CA LEU A 29 -11.37 10.27 24.03
C LEU A 29 -11.29 8.93 23.33
N ALA A 30 -10.77 8.93 22.12
CA ALA A 30 -10.50 7.73 21.33
C ALA A 30 -9.09 7.77 20.72
N LEU A 31 -8.43 6.63 20.64
CA LEU A 31 -7.24 6.44 19.83
C LEU A 31 -7.65 5.73 18.53
N VAL A 32 -7.39 6.37 17.41
CA VAL A 32 -7.60 5.80 16.08
C VAL A 32 -6.26 5.49 15.46
N GLY A 33 -6.05 4.28 15.01
CA GLY A 33 -4.79 3.86 14.41
C GLY A 33 -4.96 2.84 13.32
N GLY A 34 -3.97 2.75 12.45
CA GLY A 34 -3.89 1.77 11.38
C GLY A 34 -2.45 1.42 11.05
N VAL A 35 -2.28 0.24 10.48
CA VAL A 35 -0.98 -0.27 10.06
C VAL A 35 -1.13 -1.04 8.76
N ASP A 36 -0.17 -0.86 7.85
CA ASP A 36 -0.02 -1.63 6.63
C ASP A 36 1.39 -2.20 6.54
N SER A 37 1.50 -3.50 6.26
CA SER A 37 2.78 -4.18 6.05
C SER A 37 2.89 -4.64 4.60
N LEU A 38 3.34 -3.77 3.73
CA LEU A 38 3.47 -4.01 2.29
C LEU A 38 4.74 -4.78 1.94
N SER A 39 5.75 -4.79 2.83
CA SER A 39 6.99 -5.58 2.68
C SER A 39 6.75 -7.09 2.87
N ARG A 40 5.65 -7.48 3.51
CA ARG A 40 5.27 -8.87 3.76
C ARG A 40 3.92 -9.20 3.16
N VAL A 41 3.86 -9.23 1.84
CA VAL A 41 2.65 -9.64 1.13
C VAL A 41 2.31 -11.09 1.50
N GLN A 42 1.09 -11.32 1.95
CA GLN A 42 0.62 -12.67 2.23
C GLN A 42 0.44 -13.43 0.91
N ILE A 43 1.25 -14.45 0.72
CA ILE A 43 1.09 -15.38 -0.39
C ILE A 43 0.08 -16.44 0.06
N GLY A 44 -1.06 -16.47 -0.58
CA GLY A 44 -2.12 -17.44 -0.33
C GLY A 44 -1.97 -18.68 -1.21
N LEU A 45 -2.76 -19.69 -0.88
CA LEU A 45 -2.92 -20.87 -1.73
C LEU A 45 -4.07 -20.64 -2.70
N GLY A 46 -3.93 -21.10 -3.94
CA GLY A 46 -5.03 -21.13 -4.88
C GLY A 46 -6.21 -21.93 -4.33
N GLN A 47 -7.46 -21.57 -4.69
CA GLN A 47 -8.68 -22.13 -4.12
C GLN A 47 -8.69 -23.67 -4.12
N LYS A 48 -8.29 -24.29 -5.22
CA LYS A 48 -8.26 -25.76 -5.33
C LYS A 48 -7.33 -26.43 -4.32
N LEU A 49 -6.12 -25.87 -4.14
CA LEU A 49 -5.17 -26.37 -3.16
C LEU A 49 -5.65 -26.15 -1.73
N SER A 50 -6.26 -25.00 -1.45
CA SER A 50 -6.86 -24.69 -0.15
C SER A 50 -7.99 -25.66 0.19
N ASP A 51 -8.88 -25.95 -0.77
CA ASP A 51 -9.98 -26.91 -0.61
C ASP A 51 -9.47 -28.33 -0.41
N TRP A 52 -8.43 -28.72 -1.13
CA TRP A 52 -7.77 -30.01 -0.97
C TRP A 52 -7.15 -30.13 0.43
N LEU A 53 -6.39 -29.14 0.88
CA LEU A 53 -5.80 -29.15 2.23
C LEU A 53 -6.86 -29.29 3.33
N ARG A 54 -7.98 -28.59 3.19
CA ARG A 54 -9.09 -28.66 4.14
C ARG A 54 -9.67 -30.08 4.20
N LYS A 55 -9.93 -30.69 3.04
CA LYS A 55 -10.40 -32.09 2.94
C LYS A 55 -9.39 -33.07 3.54
N PHE A 56 -8.10 -32.88 3.25
CA PHE A 56 -7.04 -33.69 3.81
C PHE A 56 -6.96 -33.60 5.35
N GLN A 57 -7.10 -32.39 5.91
CA GLN A 57 -7.15 -32.20 7.37
C GLN A 57 -8.39 -32.83 8.01
N GLN A 58 -9.53 -32.80 7.33
CA GLN A 58 -10.79 -33.38 7.81
C GLN A 58 -10.80 -34.93 7.73
N ALA A 59 -9.91 -35.53 6.94
CA ALA A 59 -9.80 -36.96 6.79
C ALA A 59 -9.36 -37.62 8.10
N ARG A 60 -10.21 -38.53 8.64
CA ARG A 60 -10.00 -39.17 9.95
C ARG A 60 -9.23 -40.46 9.87
N SER A 61 -9.18 -41.14 8.72
CA SER A 61 -8.46 -42.39 8.52
C SER A 61 -7.28 -42.22 7.56
N LEU A 62 -6.28 -43.11 7.69
CA LEU A 62 -5.12 -43.14 6.82
C LEU A 62 -5.51 -43.40 5.35
N GLY A 63 -6.51 -44.28 5.11
CA GLY A 63 -7.03 -44.55 3.77
C GLY A 63 -7.66 -43.32 3.12
N GLN A 64 -8.45 -42.53 3.87
CA GLN A 64 -9.00 -41.27 3.37
C GLN A 64 -7.92 -40.24 3.05
N LYS A 65 -6.83 -40.18 3.82
CA LYS A 65 -5.71 -39.28 3.53
C LYS A 65 -4.96 -39.67 2.27
N ILE A 66 -4.71 -40.98 2.08
CA ILE A 66 -4.08 -41.50 0.86
C ILE A 66 -4.96 -41.19 -0.37
N ASP A 67 -6.25 -41.44 -0.28
CA ASP A 67 -7.21 -41.10 -1.35
C ASP A 67 -7.14 -39.61 -1.73
N GLN A 68 -7.10 -38.70 -0.77
CA GLN A 68 -6.95 -37.27 -1.06
C GLN A 68 -5.63 -36.92 -1.77
N VAL A 69 -4.53 -37.60 -1.45
CA VAL A 69 -3.23 -37.36 -2.11
C VAL A 69 -3.29 -37.74 -3.61
N THR A 70 -4.03 -38.78 -3.97
CA THR A 70 -4.18 -39.19 -5.38
C THR A 70 -4.98 -38.23 -6.24
N HIS A 71 -5.78 -37.36 -5.60
CA HIS A 71 -6.64 -36.36 -6.29
C HIS A 71 -5.97 -35.01 -6.50
N VAL A 72 -4.81 -34.73 -5.88
CA VAL A 72 -4.08 -33.50 -6.12
C VAL A 72 -3.22 -33.60 -7.37
N GLN A 73 -3.33 -32.61 -8.26
CA GLN A 73 -2.51 -32.54 -9.45
C GLN A 73 -1.52 -31.38 -9.35
N LEU A 74 -0.33 -31.51 -9.91
CA LEU A 74 0.69 -30.45 -9.91
C LEU A 74 0.15 -29.11 -10.42
N ARG A 75 -0.77 -29.12 -11.39
CA ARG A 75 -1.44 -27.93 -11.92
C ARG A 75 -2.35 -27.22 -10.91
N ASP A 76 -2.76 -27.88 -9.82
CA ASP A 76 -3.61 -27.32 -8.77
C ASP A 76 -2.78 -26.62 -7.69
N ILE A 77 -1.46 -26.83 -7.69
CA ILE A 77 -0.50 -26.16 -6.82
C ILE A 77 -0.25 -24.76 -7.39
N ARG A 78 -1.18 -23.84 -7.14
CA ARG A 78 -1.06 -22.44 -7.51
C ARG A 78 -0.99 -21.58 -6.27
N LEU A 79 0.02 -20.73 -6.24
CA LEU A 79 0.08 -19.65 -5.25
C LEU A 79 -0.86 -18.52 -5.69
N TRP A 80 -1.57 -17.97 -4.74
CA TRP A 80 -2.35 -16.76 -4.95
C TRP A 80 -1.56 -15.58 -4.39
N ILE A 81 -1.19 -14.66 -5.28
CA ILE A 81 -0.55 -13.41 -4.92
C ILE A 81 -1.63 -12.33 -5.05
N PRO A 82 -1.92 -11.57 -3.99
CA PRO A 82 -2.90 -10.48 -4.07
C PRO A 82 -2.51 -9.49 -5.17
N ALA A 83 -3.38 -9.28 -6.12
CA ALA A 83 -3.18 -8.26 -7.14
C ALA A 83 -3.54 -6.88 -6.55
N ILE A 84 -2.65 -5.89 -6.74
CA ILE A 84 -2.91 -4.50 -6.41
C ILE A 84 -3.69 -3.89 -7.59
N ALA A 85 -4.91 -4.38 -7.80
CA ALA A 85 -5.77 -3.95 -8.90
C ALA A 85 -7.20 -3.75 -8.41
N ASN A 86 -7.88 -2.79 -9.00
CA ASN A 86 -9.29 -2.55 -8.76
C ASN A 86 -10.11 -3.74 -9.28
N ARG A 87 -11.01 -4.28 -8.45
CA ARG A 87 -11.81 -5.46 -8.79
C ARG A 87 -12.78 -5.22 -9.95
N THR A 88 -13.23 -4.00 -10.14
CA THR A 88 -14.20 -3.64 -11.17
C THR A 88 -13.54 -3.41 -12.53
N THR A 89 -12.42 -2.69 -12.54
CA THR A 89 -11.73 -2.31 -13.78
C THR A 89 -10.59 -3.24 -14.16
N GLY A 90 -10.06 -4.01 -13.21
CA GLY A 90 -8.86 -4.82 -13.38
C GLY A 90 -7.56 -4.01 -13.44
N LEU A 91 -7.64 -2.68 -13.38
CA LEU A 91 -6.49 -1.80 -13.48
C LEU A 91 -5.83 -1.55 -12.13
N SER A 92 -4.53 -1.42 -12.13
CA SER A 92 -3.75 -0.97 -10.97
C SER A 92 -3.99 0.53 -10.70
N MET A 93 -3.58 1.00 -9.51
CA MET A 93 -3.66 2.43 -9.19
C MET A 93 -2.81 3.29 -10.14
N GLY A 94 -1.64 2.81 -10.55
CA GLY A 94 -0.79 3.51 -11.49
C GLY A 94 -1.42 3.62 -12.89
N GLU A 95 -2.09 2.57 -13.38
CA GLU A 95 -2.83 2.63 -14.64
C GLU A 95 -4.01 3.59 -14.57
N HIS A 96 -4.75 3.62 -13.46
CA HIS A 96 -5.80 4.64 -13.24
C HIS A 96 -5.22 6.06 -13.21
N THR A 97 -4.09 6.26 -12.54
CA THR A 97 -3.43 7.57 -12.48
C THR A 97 -2.92 8.00 -13.85
N GLU A 98 -2.44 7.06 -14.68
CA GLU A 98 -2.04 7.34 -16.07
C GLU A 98 -3.24 7.81 -16.92
N ILE A 99 -4.43 7.21 -16.72
CA ILE A 99 -5.66 7.68 -17.38
C ILE A 99 -5.98 9.10 -16.93
N THR A 100 -6.00 9.36 -15.62
CA THR A 100 -6.27 10.70 -15.07
C THR A 100 -5.28 11.75 -15.58
N ALA A 101 -3.98 11.42 -15.61
CA ALA A 101 -2.96 12.33 -16.12
C ALA A 101 -3.22 12.72 -17.58
N LYS A 102 -3.66 11.78 -18.41
CA LYS A 102 -4.01 12.03 -19.82
C LYS A 102 -5.28 12.85 -19.97
N GLU A 103 -6.32 12.53 -19.21
CA GLU A 103 -7.58 13.27 -19.22
C GLU A 103 -7.40 14.73 -18.80
N TRP A 104 -6.58 14.96 -17.80
CA TRP A 104 -6.28 16.30 -17.27
C TRP A 104 -5.10 16.97 -17.98
N GLN A 105 -4.52 16.32 -18.98
CA GLN A 105 -3.40 16.83 -19.77
C GLN A 105 -2.17 17.22 -18.92
N ILE A 106 -1.93 16.47 -17.84
CA ILE A 106 -0.74 16.64 -17.00
C ILE A 106 0.42 15.92 -17.68
N GLY A 107 1.38 16.70 -18.17
CA GLY A 107 2.51 16.18 -18.93
C GLY A 107 3.60 15.55 -18.06
N ARG A 108 4.48 14.79 -18.69
CA ARG A 108 5.62 14.16 -18.05
C ARG A 108 6.59 15.17 -17.41
N PRO A 109 6.91 16.34 -18.03
CA PRO A 109 7.81 17.30 -17.43
C PRO A 109 7.33 17.84 -16.08
N GLU A 110 6.05 18.17 -15.96
CA GLU A 110 5.42 18.67 -14.73
C GLU A 110 5.46 17.62 -13.63
N GLN A 111 5.22 16.35 -13.96
CA GLN A 111 5.29 15.23 -13.02
C GLN A 111 6.73 15.02 -12.51
N ASP A 112 7.70 15.07 -13.41
CA ASP A 112 9.12 14.91 -13.05
C ASP A 112 9.63 16.10 -12.22
N GLU A 113 9.13 17.33 -12.47
CA GLU A 113 9.48 18.50 -11.67
C GLU A 113 8.96 18.40 -10.24
N ILE A 114 7.70 17.98 -10.05
CA ILE A 114 7.14 17.71 -8.71
C ILE A 114 7.96 16.63 -7.99
N ALA A 115 8.32 15.55 -8.67
CA ALA A 115 9.12 14.49 -8.09
C ALA A 115 10.51 15.00 -7.67
N LEU A 116 11.19 15.76 -8.52
CA LEU A 116 12.47 16.37 -8.20
C LEU A 116 12.38 17.33 -7.01
N GLN A 117 11.36 18.18 -6.98
CA GLN A 117 11.14 19.11 -5.88
C GLN A 117 10.86 18.38 -4.57
N SER A 118 10.07 17.29 -4.62
CA SER A 118 9.81 16.42 -3.45
C SER A 118 11.10 15.84 -2.88
N HIS A 119 11.97 15.28 -3.70
CA HIS A 119 13.28 14.79 -3.27
C HIS A 119 14.15 15.89 -2.66
N ARG A 120 14.25 17.05 -3.31
CA ARG A 120 15.03 18.19 -2.82
C ARG A 120 14.52 18.70 -1.48
N ASN A 121 13.22 18.84 -1.32
CA ASN A 121 12.61 19.28 -0.07
C ASN A 121 12.86 18.29 1.08
N ALA A 122 12.71 17.00 0.82
CA ALA A 122 12.98 15.98 1.83
C ALA A 122 14.46 15.97 2.26
N VAL A 123 15.37 16.02 1.30
CA VAL A 123 16.82 16.10 1.60
C VAL A 123 17.15 17.37 2.37
N ALA A 124 16.63 18.53 1.95
CA ALA A 124 16.86 19.79 2.65
C ALA A 124 16.26 19.79 4.06
N GLY A 125 15.11 19.15 4.26
CA GLY A 125 14.52 18.96 5.58
C GLY A 125 15.44 18.18 6.52
N TRP A 126 15.98 17.07 6.05
CA TRP A 126 16.96 16.28 6.79
C TRP A 126 18.25 17.04 7.08
N ASP A 127 18.79 17.73 6.10
CA ASP A 127 20.06 18.46 6.23
C ASP A 127 19.92 19.67 7.17
N LYS A 128 18.73 20.21 7.34
CA LYS A 128 18.40 21.31 8.29
C LYS A 128 17.99 20.82 9.69
N GLY A 129 17.94 19.52 9.94
CA GLY A 129 17.51 18.97 11.22
C GLY A 129 16.01 19.04 11.47
N PHE A 130 15.19 19.32 10.44
CA PHE A 130 13.72 19.43 10.61
C PHE A 130 13.08 18.17 11.21
N PHE A 131 13.68 17.01 10.96
CA PHE A 131 13.15 15.73 11.41
C PHE A 131 13.75 15.23 12.73
N ASP A 132 14.71 15.95 13.33
CA ASP A 132 15.47 15.45 14.48
C ASP A 132 14.60 15.14 15.70
N ASP A 133 13.57 15.96 15.94
CA ASP A 133 12.61 15.78 17.03
C ASP A 133 11.40 14.93 16.65
N LEU A 134 11.22 14.64 15.36
CA LEU A 134 10.05 13.93 14.83
C LEU A 134 10.32 12.45 14.55
N VAL A 135 11.56 12.10 14.17
CA VAL A 135 11.93 10.75 13.76
C VAL A 135 12.72 10.06 14.85
N ILE A 136 12.22 8.92 15.31
CA ILE A 136 12.92 8.04 16.24
C ILE A 136 13.65 6.93 15.47
N GLU A 137 14.75 6.44 16.05
CA GLU A 137 15.46 5.29 15.50
C GLU A 137 14.70 4.00 15.77
N VAL A 138 14.49 3.19 14.73
CA VAL A 138 13.86 1.86 14.83
C VAL A 138 14.73 0.84 14.10
N ALA A 139 15.10 -0.22 14.79
CA ALA A 139 15.91 -1.33 14.24
C ALA A 139 17.20 -0.87 13.56
N GLY A 140 17.87 0.13 14.13
CA GLY A 140 19.13 0.68 13.59
C GLY A 140 18.95 1.65 12.42
N THR A 141 17.73 1.99 12.06
CA THR A 141 17.42 2.96 10.99
C THR A 141 16.81 4.23 11.59
N ARG A 142 17.46 5.35 11.39
CA ARG A 142 16.98 6.67 11.82
C ARG A 142 16.62 7.58 10.66
N ARG A 143 17.18 7.37 9.48
CA ARG A 143 16.97 8.25 8.32
C ARG A 143 16.21 7.52 7.22
N ASP A 144 15.30 8.21 6.61
CA ASP A 144 14.56 7.75 5.43
C ASP A 144 15.54 7.49 4.27
N THR A 145 15.40 6.36 3.60
CA THR A 145 16.28 5.92 2.50
C THR A 145 15.70 6.22 1.11
N ILE A 146 14.45 6.70 1.02
CA ILE A 146 13.77 6.98 -0.24
C ILE A 146 14.22 8.30 -0.88
N PRO A 147 14.42 9.41 -0.14
CA PRO A 147 14.86 10.66 -0.72
C PRO A 147 16.24 10.54 -1.40
N ARG A 148 16.33 11.04 -2.63
CA ARG A 148 17.55 10.95 -3.44
C ARG A 148 18.18 12.32 -3.67
N LYS A 149 19.36 12.54 -3.14
CA LYS A 149 20.12 13.78 -3.31
C LYS A 149 20.61 14.00 -4.75
N ASP A 150 20.84 12.91 -5.47
CA ASP A 150 21.45 12.89 -6.81
C ASP A 150 20.42 12.87 -7.95
N THR A 151 19.12 13.06 -7.66
CA THR A 151 18.07 13.13 -8.68
C THR A 151 18.12 14.44 -9.46
N SER A 152 17.88 14.36 -10.77
CA SER A 152 17.76 15.53 -11.66
C SER A 152 16.69 15.29 -12.73
N LEU A 153 16.23 16.37 -13.39
CA LEU A 153 15.24 16.26 -14.48
C LEU A 153 15.77 15.38 -15.62
N GLU A 154 17.07 15.49 -15.96
CA GLU A 154 17.68 14.69 -17.01
C GLU A 154 17.70 13.19 -16.67
N LYS A 155 17.88 12.85 -15.39
CA LYS A 155 17.81 11.45 -14.93
C LYS A 155 16.37 10.94 -14.95
N LEU A 156 15.41 11.73 -14.47
CA LEU A 156 14.00 11.39 -14.48
C LEU A 156 13.46 11.21 -15.90
N ALA A 157 13.77 12.12 -16.81
CA ALA A 157 13.34 12.08 -18.21
C ALA A 157 13.78 10.81 -18.96
N LYS A 158 14.89 10.17 -18.55
CA LYS A 158 15.39 8.92 -19.15
C LYS A 158 14.64 7.67 -18.70
N LEU A 159 13.83 7.76 -17.66
CA LEU A 159 13.09 6.60 -17.14
C LEU A 159 11.93 6.22 -18.08
N PRO A 160 11.77 4.93 -18.37
CA PRO A 160 10.67 4.47 -19.22
C PRO A 160 9.34 4.54 -18.46
N PRO A 161 8.22 4.72 -19.17
CA PRO A 161 6.88 4.60 -18.57
C PRO A 161 6.68 3.24 -17.92
N THR A 162 6.00 3.22 -16.78
CA THR A 162 5.76 2.00 -15.99
C THR A 162 4.37 1.42 -16.25
N PHE A 163 3.36 2.25 -16.33
CA PHE A 163 1.96 1.85 -16.36
C PHE A 163 1.33 1.88 -17.76
N ASP A 164 1.89 2.64 -18.69
CA ASP A 164 1.54 2.59 -20.11
C ASP A 164 2.79 2.45 -20.96
N ARG A 165 3.17 1.23 -21.23
CA ARG A 165 4.38 0.89 -22.00
C ARG A 165 4.14 0.74 -23.49
N THR A 166 2.88 0.70 -23.93
CA THR A 166 2.51 0.28 -25.29
C THR A 166 1.94 1.38 -26.14
N SER A 167 1.23 2.35 -25.57
CA SER A 167 0.57 3.41 -26.36
C SER A 167 1.54 4.48 -26.93
N GLY A 168 2.77 4.54 -26.43
CA GLY A 168 3.71 5.62 -26.72
C GLY A 168 3.37 6.96 -26.04
N LYS A 169 2.34 6.99 -25.18
CA LYS A 169 1.84 8.17 -24.47
C LYS A 169 1.92 8.04 -22.95
N GLY A 170 2.68 7.06 -22.44
CA GLY A 170 2.87 6.86 -21.00
C GLY A 170 3.69 7.99 -20.38
N THR A 171 3.27 8.48 -19.22
CA THR A 171 3.90 9.60 -18.52
C THR A 171 4.43 9.21 -17.14
N LEU A 172 3.78 8.27 -16.47
CA LEU A 172 4.18 7.82 -15.14
C LEU A 172 5.34 6.82 -15.18
N THR A 173 6.34 7.06 -14.36
CA THR A 173 7.56 6.24 -14.26
C THR A 173 7.85 5.85 -12.82
N ALA A 174 8.83 4.99 -12.61
CA ALA A 174 9.32 4.71 -11.27
C ALA A 174 9.91 5.92 -10.54
N GLY A 175 10.34 6.96 -11.28
CA GLY A 175 10.92 8.17 -10.69
C GLY A 175 9.92 9.22 -10.25
N ASN A 176 8.72 9.24 -10.84
CA ASN A 176 7.64 10.14 -10.47
C ASN A 176 6.45 9.43 -9.81
N SER A 177 6.67 8.21 -9.33
CA SER A 177 5.68 7.42 -8.60
C SER A 177 6.19 7.09 -7.20
N SER A 178 5.28 7.06 -6.22
CA SER A 178 5.61 6.68 -4.84
C SER A 178 5.88 5.17 -4.73
N PRO A 179 6.93 4.74 -4.02
CA PRO A 179 7.13 3.33 -3.73
C PRO A 179 6.09 2.82 -2.72
N LEU A 180 5.86 1.50 -2.72
CA LEU A 180 5.09 0.83 -1.66
C LEU A 180 5.99 0.66 -0.44
N THR A 181 5.52 1.13 0.73
CA THR A 181 6.26 1.07 1.99
C THR A 181 5.35 0.58 3.11
N ASP A 182 5.97 0.02 4.15
CA ASP A 182 5.27 -0.23 5.41
C ASP A 182 4.92 1.09 6.07
N GLY A 183 3.81 1.13 6.78
CA GLY A 183 3.37 2.31 7.48
C GLY A 183 2.48 2.00 8.68
N ALA A 184 2.60 2.82 9.70
CA ALA A 184 1.68 2.84 10.83
C ALA A 184 1.42 4.30 11.24
N ALA A 185 0.19 4.60 11.57
CA ALA A 185 -0.21 5.93 12.03
C ALA A 185 -1.24 5.83 13.14
N GLY A 186 -1.24 6.80 14.03
CA GLY A 186 -2.23 6.92 15.09
C GLY A 186 -2.52 8.37 15.41
N ILE A 187 -3.79 8.64 15.71
CA ILE A 187 -4.26 9.97 16.16
C ILE A 187 -5.15 9.83 17.39
N TRP A 188 -5.10 10.83 18.24
CA TRP A 188 -6.06 11.00 19.32
C TRP A 188 -7.21 11.89 18.84
N VAL A 189 -8.44 11.45 19.08
CA VAL A 189 -9.67 12.20 18.81
C VAL A 189 -10.35 12.43 20.17
N GLY A 190 -10.60 13.68 20.52
CA GLY A 190 -11.15 14.02 21.83
C GLY A 190 -12.27 15.04 21.76
N SER A 191 -13.14 15.02 22.77
CA SER A 191 -14.17 16.04 22.97
C SER A 191 -13.54 17.36 23.43
N SER A 192 -14.04 18.47 22.92
CA SER A 192 -13.74 19.82 23.47
C SER A 192 -14.50 20.12 24.76
N LYS A 193 -15.49 19.28 25.10
CA LYS A 193 -16.21 19.39 26.37
C LYS A 193 -15.30 18.85 27.48
N ARG A 194 -15.05 19.64 28.50
CA ARG A 194 -14.34 19.24 29.72
C ARG A 194 -15.31 18.60 30.70
#